data_3318212246b92b1bdb92b0985414d6c2
#
_entry.id   3318212246b92b1bdb92b0985414d6c2
#
_cell.length_a   1.000
_cell.length_b   1.000
_cell.length_c   1.000
_cell.angle_alpha   90.00
_cell.angle_beta   90.00
_cell.angle_gamma   90.00
#
_symmetry.space_group_name_H-M   'P 1'
#
loop_
_entity.id
_entity.type
_entity.pdbx_description
1 polymer ?
#
loop_
_entity_poly.entity_id
_entity_poly.type
_entity_poly.pdbx_seq_one_letter_code
_entity_poly.pdbx_strand_id
1 'polypeptide(L)'
;MNAPPQASRAPWSIVWVAFAVRVVYLTLAHTYRIRAYDDHMLFGEEMGRIARALATGYGFSDPFRGHTGPTAWVGPLFPLLLAGVFKLFGVFTPLSAWVILTLDSLFSALTAGAVWEIAARCFNQKVARWSAWIWALYPAAMQYAVRWVWDTSLTTFLFSWVFVVALRMRSGATLGRWALLGLLWGLAGLSNPALLIFLPACGLWVLAGTPGWKRQAGGVLLAAALFTACLGPWTWRNWQAFHQFVPARGNFGAELYLGNGPGATGLIMEHDHPIQAPGQLRLYTH
;
A
#
# COMPACT_ATOMS: atom_id res chain seq x y z
N MET A 1 11.46 3.20 37.61
CA MET A 1 11.13 2.76 36.26
C MET A 1 9.79 2.05 36.33
N ASN A 2 8.69 2.71 35.95
CA ASN A 2 7.37 2.10 35.95
C ASN A 2 7.32 1.02 34.84
N ALA A 3 6.83 -0.17 35.21
CA ALA A 3 6.61 -1.24 34.24
C ALA A 3 5.85 -0.72 33.02
N PRO A 4 6.22 -1.12 31.78
CA PRO A 4 5.49 -0.70 30.59
C PRO A 4 4.02 -1.11 30.76
N PRO A 5 3.07 -0.20 30.45
CA PRO A 5 1.66 -0.50 30.60
C PRO A 5 1.33 -1.76 29.78
N GLN A 6 0.73 -2.75 30.43
CA GLN A 6 0.23 -3.95 29.75
C GLN A 6 -0.67 -3.47 28.61
N ALA A 7 -0.27 -3.76 27.38
CA ALA A 7 -1.06 -3.41 26.19
C ALA A 7 -2.37 -4.18 26.26
N SER A 8 -3.45 -3.53 26.73
CA SER A 8 -4.79 -4.08 26.57
C SER A 8 -5.04 -4.30 25.08
N ARG A 9 -5.71 -5.38 24.75
CA ARG A 9 -6.02 -5.70 23.34
C ARG A 9 -6.78 -4.56 22.71
N ALA A 10 -6.45 -4.22 21.44
CA ALA A 10 -7.20 -3.22 20.69
C ALA A 10 -8.70 -3.54 20.77
N PRO A 11 -9.56 -2.56 21.03
CA PRO A 11 -10.98 -2.80 21.07
C PRO A 11 -11.46 -3.10 19.64
N TRP A 12 -11.59 -4.36 19.32
CA TRP A 12 -12.08 -4.83 18.03
C TRP A 12 -13.41 -4.19 17.64
N SER A 13 -14.21 -3.77 18.65
CA SER A 13 -15.43 -3.02 18.41
C SER A 13 -15.20 -1.76 17.58
N ILE A 14 -14.12 -0.99 17.80
CA ILE A 14 -13.82 0.20 17.01
C ILE A 14 -13.50 -0.18 15.56
N VAL A 15 -12.73 -1.26 15.36
CA VAL A 15 -12.37 -1.76 14.02
C VAL A 15 -13.64 -2.20 13.26
N TRP A 16 -14.51 -2.96 13.92
CA TRP A 16 -15.76 -3.43 13.29
C TRP A 16 -16.74 -2.29 13.00
N VAL A 17 -16.86 -1.31 13.91
CA VAL A 17 -17.68 -0.12 13.65
C VAL A 17 -17.12 0.68 12.49
N ALA A 18 -15.78 0.89 12.45
CA ALA A 18 -15.13 1.58 11.35
C ALA A 18 -15.38 0.88 10.00
N PHE A 19 -15.30 -0.45 9.97
CA PHE A 19 -15.61 -1.25 8.79
C PHE A 19 -17.07 -1.15 8.39
N ALA A 20 -17.97 -1.39 9.33
CA ALA A 20 -19.42 -1.36 9.08
C ALA A 20 -19.89 0.00 8.54
N VAL A 21 -19.44 1.11 9.15
CA VAL A 21 -19.78 2.47 8.68
C VAL A 21 -19.36 2.69 7.24
N ARG A 22 -18.14 2.23 6.85
CA ARG A 22 -17.64 2.35 5.48
C ARG A 22 -18.44 1.51 4.49
N VAL A 23 -18.71 0.24 4.83
CA VAL A 23 -19.48 -0.67 3.95
C VAL A 23 -20.92 -0.20 3.81
N VAL A 24 -21.56 0.24 4.88
CA VAL A 24 -22.91 0.83 4.83
C VAL A 24 -22.92 2.09 3.95
N TYR A 25 -21.95 2.99 4.16
CA TYR A 25 -21.87 4.21 3.36
C TYR A 25 -21.66 3.89 1.88
N LEU A 26 -20.66 3.07 1.51
CA LEU A 26 -20.38 2.76 0.09
C LEU A 26 -21.59 2.08 -0.58
N THR A 27 -22.34 1.29 0.17
CA THR A 27 -23.52 0.57 -0.35
C THR A 27 -24.69 1.50 -0.55
N LEU A 28 -25.04 2.33 0.45
CA LEU A 28 -26.17 3.25 0.39
C LEU A 28 -25.93 4.45 -0.52
N ALA A 29 -24.70 4.98 -0.53
CA ALA A 29 -24.31 6.08 -1.42
C ALA A 29 -23.98 5.62 -2.86
N HIS A 30 -24.02 4.30 -3.11
CA HIS A 30 -23.75 3.70 -4.42
C HIS A 30 -22.39 4.10 -5.03
N THR A 31 -21.35 4.35 -4.21
CA THR A 31 -20.04 4.80 -4.68
C THR A 31 -19.36 3.77 -5.59
N TYR A 32 -19.74 2.50 -5.49
CA TYR A 32 -19.29 1.40 -6.33
C TYR A 32 -19.82 1.44 -7.79
N ARG A 33 -20.78 2.31 -8.08
CA ARG A 33 -21.28 2.51 -9.45
C ARG A 33 -20.32 3.39 -10.25
N ILE A 34 -19.12 2.90 -10.44
CA ILE A 34 -18.04 3.58 -11.17
C ILE A 34 -18.28 3.38 -12.66
N ARG A 35 -18.27 4.47 -13.43
CA ARG A 35 -18.33 4.40 -14.89
C ARG A 35 -16.95 4.10 -15.44
N ALA A 36 -16.82 3.01 -16.22
CA ALA A 36 -15.54 2.56 -16.76
C ALA A 36 -14.92 3.53 -17.79
N TYR A 37 -15.70 4.41 -18.38
CA TYR A 37 -15.28 5.28 -19.51
C TYR A 37 -14.93 6.71 -19.08
N ASP A 38 -15.51 7.22 -18.01
CA ASP A 38 -15.48 8.66 -17.72
C ASP A 38 -14.32 9.06 -16.82
N ASP A 39 -13.81 8.13 -16.01
CA ASP A 39 -12.77 8.48 -15.07
C ASP A 39 -11.95 7.27 -14.64
N HIS A 40 -10.72 7.31 -15.03
CA HIS A 40 -9.74 6.29 -14.68
C HIS A 40 -9.34 6.36 -13.21
N MET A 41 -9.38 7.55 -12.59
CA MET A 41 -9.01 7.74 -11.18
C MET A 41 -9.94 6.95 -10.25
N LEU A 42 -11.23 6.84 -10.57
CA LEU A 42 -12.19 6.13 -9.72
C LEU A 42 -11.97 4.62 -9.72
N PHE A 43 -11.46 4.02 -10.82
CA PHE A 43 -11.14 2.59 -10.93
C PHE A 43 -9.63 2.30 -10.82
N GLY A 44 -8.86 3.21 -10.23
CA GLY A 44 -7.44 3.02 -9.98
C GLY A 44 -6.56 3.33 -11.19
N GLU A 45 -7.08 4.04 -12.16
CA GLU A 45 -6.36 4.52 -13.35
C GLU A 45 -5.40 3.47 -13.92
N GLU A 46 -4.07 3.70 -13.84
CA GLU A 46 -3.04 2.77 -14.30
C GLU A 46 -3.16 1.40 -13.61
N MET A 47 -3.45 1.40 -12.31
CA MET A 47 -3.57 0.15 -11.54
C MET A 47 -4.75 -0.69 -12.01
N GLY A 48 -5.89 -0.05 -12.29
CA GLY A 48 -7.08 -0.72 -12.82
C GLY A 48 -6.88 -1.25 -14.23
N ARG A 49 -6.16 -0.53 -15.09
CA ARG A 49 -5.83 -1.00 -16.45
C ARG A 49 -4.86 -2.18 -16.44
N ILE A 50 -3.81 -2.11 -15.63
CA ILE A 50 -2.89 -3.23 -15.42
C ILE A 50 -3.63 -4.45 -14.88
N ALA A 51 -4.53 -4.24 -13.91
CA ALA A 51 -5.36 -5.31 -13.37
C ALA A 51 -6.26 -5.95 -14.44
N ARG A 52 -6.85 -5.13 -15.34
CA ARG A 52 -7.58 -5.64 -16.52
C ARG A 52 -6.67 -6.47 -17.40
N ALA A 53 -5.48 -5.95 -17.77
CA ALA A 53 -4.52 -6.67 -18.61
C ALA A 53 -4.13 -8.02 -17.98
N LEU A 54 -3.87 -8.05 -16.68
CA LEU A 54 -3.62 -9.29 -15.92
C LEU A 54 -4.82 -10.26 -15.98
N ALA A 55 -6.04 -9.75 -15.77
CA ALA A 55 -7.24 -10.56 -15.76
C ALA A 55 -7.56 -11.15 -17.14
N THR A 56 -7.20 -10.46 -18.21
CA THR A 56 -7.44 -10.85 -19.62
C THR A 56 -6.27 -11.54 -20.29
N GLY A 57 -5.17 -11.83 -19.56
CA GLY A 57 -4.05 -12.64 -20.06
C GLY A 57 -2.90 -11.88 -20.71
N TYR A 58 -2.94 -10.55 -20.74
CA TYR A 58 -1.85 -9.71 -21.29
C TYR A 58 -0.67 -9.52 -20.32
N GLY A 59 -0.75 -10.09 -19.11
CA GLY A 59 0.28 -9.94 -18.10
C GLY A 59 0.27 -8.57 -17.42
N PHE A 60 1.35 -8.23 -16.72
CA PHE A 60 1.49 -6.94 -16.04
C PHE A 60 1.90 -5.86 -17.07
N SER A 61 0.91 -5.29 -17.74
CA SER A 61 1.07 -4.42 -18.92
C SER A 61 -0.03 -3.35 -18.98
N ASP A 62 0.06 -2.49 -19.97
CA ASP A 62 -0.98 -1.54 -20.41
C ASP A 62 -1.45 -0.56 -19.30
N PRO A 63 -0.55 0.20 -18.66
CA PRO A 63 -0.93 1.18 -17.65
C PRO A 63 -1.72 2.36 -18.24
N PHE A 64 -1.55 2.63 -19.52
CA PHE A 64 -2.17 3.76 -20.23
C PHE A 64 -3.24 3.28 -21.22
N ARG A 65 -3.82 4.20 -21.99
CA ARG A 65 -4.82 3.86 -23.02
C ARG A 65 -4.20 3.07 -24.16
N GLY A 66 -4.87 2.01 -24.60
CA GLY A 66 -4.40 1.12 -25.65
C GLY A 66 -3.50 0.01 -25.12
N HIS A 67 -2.80 -0.66 -26.04
CA HIS A 67 -1.81 -1.68 -25.72
C HIS A 67 -0.42 -1.05 -25.69
N THR A 68 0.08 -0.76 -24.50
CA THR A 68 1.38 -0.10 -24.30
C THR A 68 2.48 -1.08 -23.90
N GLY A 69 2.13 -2.37 -23.72
CA GLY A 69 3.07 -3.44 -23.42
C GLY A 69 3.46 -3.54 -21.95
N PRO A 70 4.49 -4.37 -21.64
CA PRO A 70 4.94 -4.61 -20.28
C PRO A 70 5.31 -3.33 -19.54
N THR A 71 4.98 -3.28 -18.24
CA THR A 71 5.23 -2.08 -17.42
C THR A 71 5.77 -2.42 -16.04
N ALA A 72 6.45 -1.46 -15.42
CA ALA A 72 6.76 -1.38 -14.00
C ALA A 72 6.35 0.00 -13.43
N TRP A 73 5.36 0.64 -14.03
CA TRP A 73 4.92 2.01 -13.71
C TRP A 73 4.44 2.15 -12.28
N VAL A 74 3.74 1.14 -11.74
CA VAL A 74 3.26 1.09 -10.36
C VAL A 74 3.75 -0.16 -9.64
N GLY A 75 3.68 -0.16 -8.30
CA GLY A 75 3.95 -1.35 -7.49
C GLY A 75 2.94 -2.48 -7.81
N PRO A 76 3.37 -3.75 -7.78
CA PRO A 76 2.54 -4.85 -8.26
C PRO A 76 1.43 -5.29 -7.29
N LEU A 77 1.55 -4.99 -5.99
CA LEU A 77 0.69 -5.60 -4.98
C LEU A 77 -0.78 -5.26 -5.17
N PHE A 78 -1.09 -3.98 -5.36
CA PHE A 78 -2.48 -3.55 -5.52
C PHE A 78 -3.08 -3.97 -6.88
N PRO A 79 -2.41 -3.80 -8.05
CA PRO A 79 -2.90 -4.34 -9.32
C PRO A 79 -3.15 -5.85 -9.31
N LEU A 80 -2.32 -6.64 -8.60
CA LEU A 80 -2.54 -8.07 -8.47
C LEU A 80 -3.80 -8.39 -7.65
N LEU A 81 -4.05 -7.63 -6.56
CA LEU A 81 -5.28 -7.74 -5.78
C LEU A 81 -6.50 -7.42 -6.65
N LEU A 82 -6.47 -6.30 -7.39
CA LEU A 82 -7.54 -5.93 -8.32
C LEU A 82 -7.77 -6.99 -9.39
N ALA A 83 -6.70 -7.53 -9.98
CA ALA A 83 -6.79 -8.58 -10.99
C ALA A 83 -7.46 -9.86 -10.46
N GLY A 84 -7.16 -10.23 -9.20
CA GLY A 84 -7.85 -11.32 -8.53
C GLY A 84 -9.35 -11.08 -8.41
N VAL A 85 -9.74 -9.87 -8.01
CA VAL A 85 -11.16 -9.48 -7.93
C VAL A 85 -11.80 -9.46 -9.32
N PHE A 86 -11.12 -8.92 -10.34
CA PHE A 86 -11.65 -8.89 -11.71
C PHE A 86 -11.85 -10.29 -12.31
N LYS A 87 -10.98 -11.24 -12.01
CA LYS A 87 -11.14 -12.63 -12.43
C LYS A 87 -12.36 -13.31 -11.82
N LEU A 88 -12.70 -12.96 -10.57
CA LEU A 88 -13.82 -13.57 -9.85
C LEU A 88 -15.15 -12.88 -10.11
N PHE A 89 -15.16 -11.57 -10.23
CA PHE A 89 -16.39 -10.75 -10.27
C PHE A 89 -16.57 -9.95 -11.57
N GLY A 90 -15.66 -10.11 -12.53
CA GLY A 90 -15.67 -9.43 -13.82
C GLY A 90 -14.90 -8.10 -13.83
N VAL A 91 -14.36 -7.80 -15.00
CA VAL A 91 -13.56 -6.58 -15.22
C VAL A 91 -14.46 -5.36 -15.24
N PHE A 92 -14.16 -4.36 -14.40
CA PHE A 92 -14.88 -3.10 -14.29
C PHE A 92 -16.39 -3.22 -14.03
N THR A 93 -16.83 -4.31 -13.39
CA THR A 93 -18.24 -4.46 -13.02
C THR A 93 -18.56 -3.72 -11.72
N PRO A 94 -19.82 -3.33 -11.49
CA PRO A 94 -20.23 -2.74 -10.21
C PRO A 94 -19.95 -3.68 -9.02
N LEU A 95 -20.03 -4.99 -9.23
CA LEU A 95 -19.73 -5.98 -8.19
C LEU A 95 -18.24 -5.99 -7.84
N SER A 96 -17.35 -5.98 -8.85
CA SER A 96 -15.91 -5.88 -8.62
C SER A 96 -15.55 -4.58 -7.90
N ALA A 97 -16.15 -3.46 -8.27
CA ALA A 97 -15.96 -2.18 -7.59
C ALA A 97 -16.41 -2.24 -6.12
N TRP A 98 -17.58 -2.82 -5.86
CA TRP A 98 -18.08 -3.00 -4.49
C TRP A 98 -17.13 -3.85 -3.63
N VAL A 99 -16.64 -4.97 -4.18
CA VAL A 99 -15.69 -5.84 -3.50
C VAL A 99 -14.36 -5.13 -3.23
N ILE A 100 -13.82 -4.41 -4.20
CA ILE A 100 -12.56 -3.65 -4.04
C ILE A 100 -12.69 -2.60 -2.95
N LEU A 101 -13.72 -1.76 -3.01
CA LEU A 101 -13.96 -0.72 -2.01
C LEU A 101 -14.27 -1.31 -0.61
N THR A 102 -14.84 -2.51 -0.56
CA THR A 102 -15.00 -3.25 0.71
C THR A 102 -13.65 -3.72 1.25
N LEU A 103 -12.72 -4.21 0.41
CA LEU A 103 -11.36 -4.56 0.82
C LEU A 103 -10.57 -3.31 1.28
N ASP A 104 -10.66 -2.20 0.57
CA ASP A 104 -10.06 -0.93 0.99
C ASP A 104 -10.62 -0.44 2.33
N SER A 105 -11.94 -0.61 2.52
CA SER A 105 -12.62 -0.33 3.79
C SER A 105 -12.11 -1.22 4.93
N LEU A 106 -11.82 -2.49 4.65
CA LEU A 106 -11.23 -3.42 5.62
C LEU A 106 -9.81 -2.99 6.00
N PHE A 107 -8.95 -2.67 5.03
CA PHE A 107 -7.60 -2.17 5.31
C PHE A 107 -7.62 -0.89 6.13
N SER A 108 -8.47 0.06 5.77
CA SER A 108 -8.64 1.30 6.52
C SER A 108 -9.17 1.07 7.95
N ALA A 109 -10.09 0.12 8.15
CA ALA A 109 -10.58 -0.25 9.47
C ALA A 109 -9.50 -0.95 10.32
N LEU A 110 -8.73 -1.87 9.75
CA LEU A 110 -7.62 -2.53 10.43
C LEU A 110 -6.50 -1.55 10.81
N THR A 111 -6.35 -0.45 10.07
CA THR A 111 -5.44 0.65 10.44
C THR A 111 -5.86 1.31 11.75
N ALA A 112 -7.16 1.40 12.07
CA ALA A 112 -7.62 1.91 13.37
C ALA A 112 -7.07 1.07 14.54
N GLY A 113 -6.95 -0.24 14.35
CA GLY A 113 -6.32 -1.13 15.33
C GLY A 113 -4.81 -0.86 15.49
N ALA A 114 -4.11 -0.59 14.40
CA ALA A 114 -2.69 -0.20 14.45
C ALA A 114 -2.50 1.15 15.14
N VAL A 115 -3.31 2.16 14.79
CA VAL A 115 -3.29 3.50 15.42
C VAL A 115 -3.52 3.39 16.93
N TRP A 116 -4.51 2.57 17.33
CA TRP A 116 -4.75 2.32 18.75
C TRP A 116 -3.52 1.73 19.44
N GLU A 117 -2.90 0.69 18.87
CA GLU A 117 -1.76 0.03 19.48
C GLU A 117 -0.52 0.94 19.55
N ILE A 118 -0.25 1.72 18.52
CA ILE A 118 0.82 2.72 18.50
C ILE A 118 0.58 3.73 19.64
N ALA A 119 -0.62 4.30 19.70
CA ALA A 119 -0.93 5.31 20.72
C ALA A 119 -0.93 4.73 22.15
N ALA A 120 -1.38 3.48 22.34
CA ALA A 120 -1.34 2.82 23.66
C ALA A 120 0.09 2.59 24.15
N ARG A 121 1.03 2.34 23.24
CA ARG A 121 2.46 2.11 23.57
C ARG A 121 3.25 3.40 23.74
N CYS A 122 2.92 4.42 22.98
CA CYS A 122 3.64 5.70 23.00
C CYS A 122 3.09 6.65 24.08
N PHE A 123 1.81 6.52 24.43
CA PHE A 123 1.12 7.44 25.34
C PHE A 123 0.36 6.65 26.44
N ASN A 124 -0.96 6.54 26.31
CA ASN A 124 -1.82 5.86 27.28
C ASN A 124 -3.12 5.35 26.65
N GLN A 125 -3.92 4.59 27.42
CA GLN A 125 -5.17 3.98 26.94
C GLN A 125 -6.25 5.00 26.53
N LYS A 126 -6.29 6.16 27.18
CA LYS A 126 -7.25 7.23 26.83
C LYS A 126 -6.92 7.82 25.44
N VAL A 127 -5.65 8.16 25.22
CA VAL A 127 -5.17 8.64 23.90
C VAL A 127 -5.39 7.57 22.85
N ALA A 128 -5.05 6.32 23.13
CA ALA A 128 -5.25 5.21 22.18
C ALA A 128 -6.71 5.08 21.70
N ARG A 129 -7.66 5.14 22.64
CA ARG A 129 -9.09 5.05 22.32
C ARG A 129 -9.54 6.20 21.43
N TRP A 130 -9.18 7.44 21.78
CA TRP A 130 -9.55 8.60 20.99
C TRP A 130 -8.86 8.61 19.61
N SER A 131 -7.59 8.27 19.52
CA SER A 131 -6.88 8.18 18.25
C SER A 131 -7.53 7.16 17.30
N ALA A 132 -7.91 6.00 17.83
CA ALA A 132 -8.60 4.98 17.02
C ALA A 132 -9.98 5.44 16.54
N TRP A 133 -10.78 6.12 17.39
CA TRP A 133 -12.07 6.69 16.99
C TRP A 133 -11.91 7.83 15.98
N ILE A 134 -10.92 8.71 16.17
CA ILE A 134 -10.60 9.78 15.21
C ILE A 134 -10.28 9.14 13.85
N TRP A 135 -9.41 8.13 13.79
CA TRP A 135 -9.12 7.44 12.54
C TRP A 135 -10.34 6.75 11.94
N ALA A 136 -11.14 6.07 12.78
CA ALA A 136 -12.34 5.36 12.34
C ALA A 136 -13.34 6.27 11.61
N LEU A 137 -13.46 7.53 12.05
CA LEU A 137 -14.39 8.52 11.53
C LEU A 137 -13.72 9.64 10.73
N TYR A 138 -12.41 9.56 10.47
CA TYR A 138 -11.69 10.59 9.74
C TYR A 138 -12.13 10.66 8.28
N PRO A 139 -12.70 11.81 7.84
CA PRO A 139 -13.36 11.88 6.53
C PRO A 139 -12.42 11.55 5.36
N ALA A 140 -11.15 12.01 5.38
CA ALA A 140 -10.20 11.71 4.31
C ALA A 140 -9.90 10.20 4.23
N ALA A 141 -9.64 9.53 5.38
CA ALA A 141 -9.42 8.08 5.40
C ALA A 141 -10.66 7.30 4.94
N MET A 142 -11.87 7.80 5.24
CA MET A 142 -13.11 7.23 4.72
C MET A 142 -13.20 7.42 3.21
N GLN A 143 -12.96 8.62 2.69
CA GLN A 143 -13.05 8.93 1.27
C GLN A 143 -12.14 8.03 0.42
N TYR A 144 -10.88 7.86 0.83
CA TYR A 144 -9.95 6.95 0.14
C TYR A 144 -10.40 5.50 0.17
N ALA A 145 -11.11 5.07 1.23
CA ALA A 145 -11.54 3.68 1.35
C ALA A 145 -12.88 3.37 0.64
N VAL A 146 -13.78 4.35 0.51
CA VAL A 146 -15.16 4.10 0.04
C VAL A 146 -15.44 4.68 -1.34
N ARG A 147 -14.54 5.45 -1.92
CA ARG A 147 -14.79 6.16 -3.18
C ARG A 147 -13.71 5.97 -4.23
N TRP A 148 -12.47 5.78 -3.82
CA TRP A 148 -11.35 5.69 -4.75
C TRP A 148 -10.72 4.29 -4.71
N VAL A 149 -10.65 3.68 -5.87
CA VAL A 149 -9.87 2.43 -6.05
C VAL A 149 -8.41 2.81 -6.16
N TRP A 150 -7.71 2.86 -5.01
CA TRP A 150 -6.31 3.29 -4.93
C TRP A 150 -5.58 2.53 -3.82
N ASP A 151 -4.27 2.38 -3.97
CA ASP A 151 -3.42 1.64 -3.02
C ASP A 151 -3.27 2.28 -1.63
N THR A 152 -3.78 3.50 -1.43
CA THR A 152 -3.59 4.28 -0.20
C THR A 152 -4.06 3.54 1.05
N SER A 153 -5.21 2.89 1.02
CA SER A 153 -5.74 2.15 2.19
C SER A 153 -4.87 0.95 2.53
N LEU A 154 -4.46 0.17 1.53
CA LEU A 154 -3.56 -0.97 1.69
C LEU A 154 -2.17 -0.53 2.17
N THR A 155 -1.59 0.49 1.54
CA THR A 155 -0.28 1.04 1.88
C THR A 155 -0.24 1.56 3.31
N THR A 156 -1.26 2.33 3.72
CA THR A 156 -1.38 2.86 5.08
C THR A 156 -1.53 1.74 6.10
N PHE A 157 -2.32 0.71 5.80
CA PHE A 157 -2.46 -0.47 6.64
C PHE A 157 -1.11 -1.16 6.84
N LEU A 158 -0.41 -1.53 5.77
CA LEU A 158 0.88 -2.21 5.84
C LEU A 158 1.91 -1.39 6.64
N PHE A 159 2.03 -0.11 6.34
CA PHE A 159 3.00 0.77 6.99
C PHE A 159 2.70 0.99 8.48
N SER A 160 1.43 1.15 8.84
CA SER A 160 1.03 1.26 10.25
C SER A 160 1.38 0.01 11.05
N TRP A 161 1.19 -1.18 10.47
CA TRP A 161 1.55 -2.44 11.11
C TRP A 161 3.05 -2.68 11.20
N VAL A 162 3.86 -2.12 10.27
CA VAL A 162 5.33 -2.06 10.44
C VAL A 162 5.68 -1.38 11.76
N PHE A 163 5.08 -0.20 12.05
CA PHE A 163 5.32 0.51 13.32
C PHE A 163 4.86 -0.30 14.53
N VAL A 164 3.71 -0.94 14.46
CA VAL A 164 3.22 -1.81 15.53
C VAL A 164 4.22 -2.91 15.84
N VAL A 165 4.72 -3.61 14.81
CA VAL A 165 5.70 -4.70 14.99
C VAL A 165 7.02 -4.15 15.52
N ALA A 166 7.51 -3.05 14.98
CA ALA A 166 8.74 -2.40 15.45
C ALA A 166 8.63 -2.02 16.95
N LEU A 167 7.52 -1.42 17.36
CA LEU A 167 7.25 -1.10 18.78
C LEU A 167 7.17 -2.36 19.65
N ARG A 168 6.55 -3.43 19.16
CA ARG A 168 6.48 -4.72 19.89
C ARG A 168 7.86 -5.34 20.07
N MET A 169 8.79 -5.13 19.15
CA MET A 169 10.15 -5.67 19.24
C MET A 169 10.94 -5.08 20.41
N ARG A 170 10.65 -3.84 20.83
CA ARG A 170 11.23 -3.22 22.02
C ARG A 170 10.88 -3.99 23.33
N SER A 171 9.74 -4.68 23.34
CA SER A 171 9.31 -5.50 24.49
C SER A 171 9.78 -6.96 24.39
N GLY A 172 10.55 -7.30 23.35
CA GLY A 172 11.11 -8.64 23.11
C GLY A 172 11.12 -8.97 21.61
N ALA A 173 12.31 -9.11 21.06
CA ALA A 173 12.50 -9.47 19.65
C ALA A 173 12.50 -11.00 19.52
N THR A 174 11.43 -11.56 18.95
CA THR A 174 11.31 -12.98 18.61
C THR A 174 11.51 -13.20 17.11
N LEU A 175 11.88 -14.41 16.70
CA LEU A 175 12.01 -14.76 15.28
C LEU A 175 10.72 -14.49 14.51
N GLY A 176 9.55 -14.79 15.09
CA GLY A 176 8.25 -14.50 14.45
C GLY A 176 8.01 -13.00 14.23
N ARG A 177 8.47 -12.13 15.13
CA ARG A 177 8.38 -10.66 14.95
C ARG A 177 9.36 -10.18 13.89
N TRP A 178 10.57 -10.74 13.81
CA TRP A 178 11.50 -10.46 12.71
C TRP A 178 10.94 -10.90 11.37
N ALA A 179 10.37 -12.11 11.30
CA ALA A 179 9.71 -12.61 10.09
C ALA A 179 8.58 -11.69 9.64
N LEU A 180 7.70 -11.30 10.57
CA LEU A 180 6.59 -10.40 10.28
C LEU A 180 7.07 -9.01 9.85
N LEU A 181 8.14 -8.48 10.46
CA LEU A 181 8.72 -7.20 10.06
C LEU A 181 9.26 -7.24 8.62
N GLY A 182 10.02 -8.29 8.27
CA GLY A 182 10.54 -8.47 6.92
C GLY A 182 9.44 -8.62 5.88
N LEU A 183 8.41 -9.43 6.18
CA LEU A 183 7.25 -9.61 5.31
C LEU A 183 6.47 -8.30 5.10
N LEU A 184 6.18 -7.56 6.18
CA LEU A 184 5.46 -6.30 6.08
C LEU A 184 6.25 -5.25 5.28
N TRP A 185 7.57 -5.15 5.47
CA TRP A 185 8.40 -4.27 4.67
C TRP A 185 8.45 -4.70 3.19
N GLY A 186 8.51 -6.00 2.92
CA GLY A 186 8.44 -6.52 1.56
C GLY A 186 7.13 -6.17 0.86
N LEU A 187 6.00 -6.41 1.53
CA LEU A 187 4.67 -6.06 1.01
C LEU A 187 4.48 -4.55 0.86
N ALA A 188 4.97 -3.75 1.84
CA ALA A 188 4.94 -2.29 1.74
C ALA A 188 5.75 -1.79 0.53
N GLY A 189 6.93 -2.36 0.29
CA GLY A 189 7.76 -2.04 -0.88
C GLY A 189 7.12 -2.43 -2.21
N LEU A 190 6.37 -3.54 -2.26
CA LEU A 190 5.59 -3.94 -3.42
C LEU A 190 4.31 -3.10 -3.63
N SER A 191 3.80 -2.49 -2.57
CA SER A 191 2.68 -1.54 -2.66
C SER A 191 3.18 -0.16 -3.06
N ASN A 192 4.03 0.45 -2.23
CA ASN A 192 4.59 1.78 -2.50
C ASN A 192 6.07 1.84 -2.07
N PRO A 193 7.02 1.75 -3.01
CA PRO A 193 8.44 1.70 -2.69
C PRO A 193 9.00 2.98 -2.05
N ALA A 194 8.31 4.12 -2.13
CA ALA A 194 8.72 5.35 -1.45
C ALA A 194 8.82 5.15 0.07
N LEU A 195 8.04 4.22 0.65
CA LEU A 195 8.11 3.89 2.06
C LEU A 195 9.44 3.25 2.48
N LEU A 196 10.16 2.62 1.55
CA LEU A 196 11.44 1.97 1.84
C LEU A 196 12.52 2.94 2.33
N ILE A 197 12.34 4.25 2.13
CA ILE A 197 13.22 5.28 2.70
C ILE A 197 13.27 5.22 4.24
N PHE A 198 12.18 4.76 4.87
CA PHE A 198 12.09 4.60 6.33
C PHE A 198 12.66 3.28 6.84
N LEU A 199 12.93 2.30 5.96
CA LEU A 199 13.41 0.97 6.36
C LEU A 199 14.73 1.02 7.12
N PRO A 200 15.78 1.76 6.66
CA PRO A 200 17.04 1.84 7.41
C PRO A 200 16.86 2.44 8.79
N ALA A 201 16.10 3.54 8.90
CA ALA A 201 15.83 4.19 10.18
C ALA A 201 15.05 3.28 11.13
N CYS A 202 14.04 2.57 10.64
CA CYS A 202 13.27 1.60 11.42
C CYS A 202 14.16 0.44 11.89
N GLY A 203 14.98 -0.12 10.99
CA GLY A 203 15.90 -1.22 11.31
C GLY A 203 16.93 -0.83 12.39
N LEU A 204 17.56 0.32 12.23
CA LEU A 204 18.50 0.86 13.23
C LEU A 204 17.82 1.10 14.57
N TRP A 205 16.62 1.69 14.57
CA TRP A 205 15.86 1.95 15.78
C TRP A 205 15.47 0.67 16.52
N VAL A 206 15.07 -0.39 15.80
CA VAL A 206 14.77 -1.69 16.38
C VAL A 206 16.03 -2.31 16.98
N LEU A 207 17.15 -2.32 16.24
CA LEU A 207 18.43 -2.87 16.70
C LEU A 207 18.98 -2.15 17.92
N ALA A 208 18.92 -0.82 17.94
CA ALA A 208 19.34 -0.01 19.10
C ALA A 208 18.50 -0.29 20.36
N GLY A 209 17.26 -0.73 20.19
CA GLY A 209 16.36 -1.05 21.29
C GLY A 209 16.40 -2.50 21.76
N THR A 210 17.13 -3.39 21.07
CA THR A 210 17.22 -4.81 21.41
C THR A 210 18.62 -5.15 21.95
N PRO A 211 18.72 -5.82 23.11
CA PRO A 211 20.03 -6.14 23.67
C PRO A 211 20.72 -7.24 22.86
N GLY A 212 22.04 -7.06 22.64
CA GLY A 212 22.90 -8.08 22.05
C GLY A 212 22.65 -8.28 20.54
N TRP A 213 23.17 -7.39 19.70
CA TRP A 213 23.01 -7.47 18.25
C TRP A 213 23.37 -8.84 17.64
N LYS A 214 24.38 -9.55 18.19
CA LYS A 214 24.75 -10.91 17.75
C LYS A 214 23.62 -11.92 17.98
N ARG A 215 22.83 -11.77 19.04
CA ARG A 215 21.65 -12.62 19.31
C ARG A 215 20.53 -12.33 18.32
N GLN A 216 20.50 -11.15 17.71
CA GLN A 216 19.48 -10.74 16.75
C GLN A 216 19.85 -11.04 15.30
N ALA A 217 21.10 -11.44 15.02
CA ALA A 217 21.59 -11.67 13.65
C ALA A 217 20.70 -12.66 12.87
N GLY A 218 20.30 -13.78 13.48
CA GLY A 218 19.39 -14.75 12.87
C GLY A 218 18.02 -14.14 12.52
N GLY A 219 17.48 -13.27 13.37
CA GLY A 219 16.25 -12.56 13.12
C GLY A 219 16.36 -11.54 11.99
N VAL A 220 17.46 -10.78 11.97
CA VAL A 220 17.77 -9.82 10.88
C VAL A 220 17.89 -10.55 9.55
N LEU A 221 18.64 -11.67 9.52
CA LEU A 221 18.76 -12.49 8.31
C LEU A 221 17.42 -13.04 7.84
N LEU A 222 16.57 -13.51 8.76
CA LEU A 222 15.22 -13.96 8.43
C LEU A 222 14.37 -12.83 7.86
N ALA A 223 14.40 -11.65 8.48
CA ALA A 223 13.68 -10.48 7.97
C ALA A 223 14.16 -10.06 6.58
N ALA A 224 15.48 -10.03 6.38
CA ALA A 224 16.08 -9.73 5.07
C ALA A 224 15.71 -10.78 4.02
N ALA A 225 15.74 -12.06 4.37
CA ALA A 225 15.35 -13.15 3.45
C ALA A 225 13.89 -13.03 3.02
N LEU A 226 12.96 -12.77 3.95
CA LEU A 226 11.55 -12.61 3.64
C LEU A 226 11.27 -11.32 2.84
N PHE A 227 11.94 -10.22 3.17
CA PHE A 227 11.90 -9.00 2.37
C PHE A 227 12.34 -9.26 0.93
N THR A 228 13.49 -9.91 0.76
CA THR A 228 14.03 -10.26 -0.58
C THR A 228 13.13 -11.26 -1.30
N ALA A 229 12.56 -12.23 -0.59
CA ALA A 229 11.60 -13.17 -1.18
C ALA A 229 10.33 -12.49 -1.70
N CYS A 230 9.89 -11.38 -1.09
CA CYS A 230 8.78 -10.57 -1.60
C CYS A 230 9.17 -9.82 -2.88
N LEU A 231 10.30 -9.11 -2.88
CA LEU A 231 10.71 -8.27 -4.01
C LEU A 231 11.38 -9.05 -5.14
N GLY A 232 12.05 -10.15 -4.83
CA GLY A 232 12.85 -10.93 -5.77
C GLY A 232 12.09 -11.38 -7.02
N PRO A 233 10.94 -12.02 -6.91
CA PRO A 233 10.15 -12.45 -8.07
C PRO A 233 9.74 -11.27 -8.97
N TRP A 234 9.40 -10.14 -8.37
CA TRP A 234 9.05 -8.92 -9.08
C TRP A 234 10.26 -8.30 -9.80
N THR A 235 11.38 -8.19 -9.11
CA THR A 235 12.66 -7.72 -9.70
C THR A 235 13.10 -8.60 -10.84
N TRP A 236 13.00 -9.93 -10.67
CA TRP A 236 13.32 -10.91 -11.71
C TRP A 236 12.43 -10.76 -12.94
N ARG A 237 11.12 -10.64 -12.74
CA ARG A 237 10.17 -10.38 -13.84
C ARG A 237 10.54 -9.09 -14.60
N ASN A 238 10.88 -8.02 -13.88
CA ASN A 238 11.26 -6.75 -14.49
C ASN A 238 12.56 -6.88 -15.28
N TRP A 239 13.54 -7.61 -14.73
CA TRP A 239 14.76 -7.91 -15.47
C TRP A 239 14.49 -8.66 -16.78
N GLN A 240 13.62 -9.66 -16.77
CA GLN A 240 13.23 -10.38 -17.98
C GLN A 240 12.50 -9.50 -19.00
N ALA A 241 11.66 -8.57 -18.53
CA ALA A 241 10.85 -7.73 -19.40
C ALA A 241 11.61 -6.53 -19.98
N PHE A 242 12.56 -5.96 -19.22
CA PHE A 242 13.20 -4.68 -19.59
C PHE A 242 14.71 -4.79 -19.77
N HIS A 243 15.32 -5.92 -19.41
CA HIS A 243 16.79 -6.10 -19.34
C HIS A 243 17.51 -5.03 -18.50
N GLN A 244 16.79 -4.46 -17.52
CA GLN A 244 17.25 -3.44 -16.60
C GLN A 244 16.90 -3.81 -15.17
N PHE A 245 17.73 -3.34 -14.22
CA PHE A 245 17.48 -3.57 -12.79
C PHE A 245 16.43 -2.60 -12.26
N VAL A 246 15.18 -3.06 -12.21
CA VAL A 246 14.03 -2.32 -11.67
C VAL A 246 13.47 -3.10 -10.47
N PRO A 247 13.96 -2.83 -9.24
CA PRO A 247 13.61 -3.65 -8.08
C PRO A 247 12.15 -3.51 -7.63
N ALA A 248 11.53 -2.35 -7.86
CA ALA A 248 10.16 -2.11 -7.41
C ALA A 248 9.33 -1.35 -8.45
N ARG A 249 9.66 -0.09 -8.75
CA ARG A 249 8.88 0.80 -9.61
C ARG A 249 9.82 1.55 -10.57
N GLY A 250 9.43 1.67 -11.84
CA GLY A 250 10.28 2.23 -12.90
C GLY A 250 10.02 3.70 -13.26
N ASN A 251 9.12 4.40 -12.57
CA ASN A 251 8.72 5.75 -12.93
C ASN A 251 9.46 6.88 -12.17
N PHE A 252 10.49 6.55 -11.36
CA PHE A 252 11.19 7.55 -10.55
C PHE A 252 11.72 8.74 -11.37
N GLY A 253 12.36 8.47 -12.52
CA GLY A 253 12.87 9.53 -13.40
C GLY A 253 11.78 10.44 -13.95
N ALA A 254 10.63 9.87 -14.31
CA ALA A 254 9.47 10.60 -14.79
C ALA A 254 8.88 11.51 -13.69
N GLU A 255 8.66 10.97 -12.49
CA GLU A 255 8.14 11.73 -11.36
C GLU A 255 9.11 12.86 -10.94
N LEU A 256 10.41 12.57 -10.97
CA LEU A 256 11.44 13.57 -10.67
C LEU A 256 11.43 14.70 -11.70
N TYR A 257 11.30 14.37 -12.98
CA TYR A 257 11.22 15.37 -14.05
C TYR A 257 9.93 16.20 -13.96
N LEU A 258 8.79 15.56 -13.73
CA LEU A 258 7.49 16.25 -13.56
C LEU A 258 7.50 17.21 -12.36
N GLY A 259 8.15 16.80 -11.27
CA GLY A 259 8.23 17.62 -10.06
C GLY A 259 9.29 18.73 -10.07
N ASN A 260 10.32 18.63 -10.95
CA ASN A 260 11.49 19.52 -10.92
C ASN A 260 11.93 20.02 -12.30
N GLY A 261 11.25 19.65 -13.38
CA GLY A 261 11.58 20.07 -14.75
C GLY A 261 11.24 21.54 -15.03
N PRO A 262 11.58 22.06 -16.23
CA PRO A 262 11.24 23.42 -16.59
C PRO A 262 9.72 23.66 -16.54
N GLY A 263 9.29 24.67 -15.78
CA GLY A 263 7.88 24.99 -15.58
C GLY A 263 7.17 24.18 -14.53
N ALA A 264 7.87 23.30 -13.78
CA ALA A 264 7.27 22.53 -12.71
C ALA A 264 6.74 23.44 -11.58
N THR A 265 5.47 23.24 -11.23
CA THR A 265 4.78 23.97 -10.16
C THR A 265 4.73 23.17 -8.84
N GLY A 266 5.28 21.95 -8.83
CA GLY A 266 5.12 20.99 -7.74
C GLY A 266 3.75 20.29 -7.73
N LEU A 267 2.88 20.60 -8.69
CA LEU A 267 1.58 19.95 -8.89
C LEU A 267 1.61 19.17 -10.20
N ILE A 268 0.85 18.08 -10.24
CA ILE A 268 0.63 17.33 -11.50
C ILE A 268 -0.23 18.23 -12.40
N MET A 269 0.35 18.68 -13.50
CA MET A 269 -0.38 19.41 -14.53
C MET A 269 -0.99 18.41 -15.51
N GLU A 270 -2.25 18.59 -15.84
CA GLU A 270 -3.00 17.66 -16.73
C GLU A 270 -2.29 17.41 -18.06
N HIS A 271 -1.66 18.44 -18.64
CA HIS A 271 -0.95 18.34 -19.92
C HIS A 271 0.42 17.64 -19.85
N ASP A 272 0.98 17.46 -18.67
CA ASP A 272 2.30 16.83 -18.49
C ASP A 272 2.19 15.32 -18.19
N HIS A 273 0.98 14.83 -17.88
CA HIS A 273 0.79 13.42 -17.61
C HIS A 273 0.75 12.61 -18.93
N PRO A 274 1.50 11.49 -19.02
CA PRO A 274 1.59 10.67 -20.24
C PRO A 274 0.25 10.25 -20.85
N ILE A 275 -0.79 10.14 -20.01
CA ILE A 275 -2.15 9.76 -20.43
C ILE A 275 -2.77 10.84 -21.34
N GLN A 276 -2.42 12.09 -21.12
CA GLN A 276 -3.03 13.23 -21.81
C GLN A 276 -2.20 13.75 -22.99
N ALA A 277 -0.91 13.40 -23.04
CA ALA A 277 0.00 13.77 -24.10
C ALA A 277 0.48 12.55 -24.88
N PRO A 278 -0.30 12.01 -25.85
CA PRO A 278 0.06 10.80 -26.60
C PRO A 278 1.41 10.88 -27.32
N GLY A 279 1.90 12.09 -27.63
CA GLY A 279 3.22 12.31 -28.23
C GLY A 279 4.39 12.13 -27.25
N GLN A 280 4.15 12.21 -25.95
CA GLN A 280 5.18 12.03 -24.91
C GLN A 280 5.31 10.58 -24.45
N LEU A 281 4.41 9.69 -24.86
CA LEU A 281 4.51 8.24 -24.61
C LEU A 281 5.86 7.65 -25.06
N ARG A 282 6.53 8.28 -26.02
CA ARG A 282 7.89 7.89 -26.48
C ARG A 282 8.96 8.02 -25.39
N LEU A 283 8.76 8.85 -24.38
CA LEU A 283 9.70 8.98 -23.26
C LEU A 283 9.69 7.74 -22.32
N TYR A 284 8.67 6.90 -22.42
CA TYR A 284 8.46 5.75 -21.54
C TYR A 284 8.63 4.39 -22.25
N THR A 285 8.90 4.40 -23.56
CA THR A 285 9.05 3.18 -24.38
C THR A 285 10.50 2.89 -24.78
N HIS A 286 11.47 3.69 -24.31
CA HIS A 286 12.91 3.49 -24.55
C HIS A 286 13.70 3.33 -23.27
#